data_770c56e0df4cba21a2d43ed4cae18285
#
_entry.id   770c56e0df4cba21a2d43ed4cae18285
#
_cell.length_a   1.000
_cell.length_b   1.000
_cell.length_c   1.000
_cell.angle_alpha   90.00
_cell.angle_beta   90.00
_cell.angle_gamma   90.00
#
_symmetry.space_group_name_H-M   'P 1'
#
loop_
_entity.id
_entity.type
_entity.pdbx_description
1 polymer ?
#
loop_
_entity_poly.entity_id
_entity_poly.type
_entity_poly.pdbx_seq_one_letter_code
_entity_poly.pdbx_strand_id
1 'polypeptide(L)'
;MNKKLGLIIALQALLIIVLFWVLIFYSKDEYEAYQNRHEDEIASPNRVAENNGMSIVSLSAATQQNSGITTTKVVSSTFVGKLKSTGTVIAIDRLIEAKANYLQAKSEIALANAASGNNLQQYQRLKTLNEDDKNVSDRAVQEALAAVNSDKAKISAAELQLNNLKSAVKLQWGEALSSLVFNDKTAPHLANLLNRKNVLVQVSFPLEFPTPKLGSALSLSPVNTSDAAIKAIYVSPAAHSDANGYGKTFYYSAPAESLRIGMRVNTDVDASGSKANNGVVIPNQALVWYGGKSWAYFKLAKNKQGEDQFARKPINADIEVASGADSGWFNQGIDVQREVVVSGAQLLLSEEFKNQIKNENGD
;
A
#
# COMPACT_ATOMS: atom_id res chain seq x y z
N MET A 1 -84.62 62.35 -8.47
CA MET A 1 -83.40 61.81 -9.16
C MET A 1 -83.62 61.83 -10.62
N ASN A 2 -82.88 62.66 -11.36
CA ASN A 2 -83.11 63.01 -12.80
C ASN A 2 -82.97 61.75 -13.68
N LYS A 3 -84.07 61.37 -14.36
CA LYS A 3 -84.09 60.19 -15.26
C LYS A 3 -82.90 60.19 -16.30
N LYS A 4 -82.41 61.37 -16.65
CA LYS A 4 -81.21 61.48 -17.51
C LYS A 4 -79.94 61.08 -16.87
N LEU A 5 -79.73 61.22 -15.53
CA LEU A 5 -78.53 60.78 -14.81
C LEU A 5 -78.50 59.24 -14.65
N GLY A 6 -79.66 58.62 -14.43
CA GLY A 6 -79.78 57.13 -14.35
C GLY A 6 -79.49 56.47 -15.69
N LEU A 7 -79.86 57.14 -16.82
CA LEU A 7 -79.60 56.62 -18.15
C LEU A 7 -78.09 56.70 -18.52
N ILE A 8 -77.39 57.71 -18.08
CA ILE A 8 -75.95 57.89 -18.28
C ILE A 8 -75.16 56.83 -17.47
N ILE A 9 -75.55 56.54 -16.21
CA ILE A 9 -74.94 55.57 -15.39
C ILE A 9 -75.17 54.16 -15.97
N ALA A 10 -76.40 53.88 -16.47
CA ALA A 10 -76.70 52.56 -17.09
C ALA A 10 -75.86 52.40 -18.41
N LEU A 11 -75.68 53.42 -19.18
CA LEU A 11 -74.89 53.39 -20.40
C LEU A 11 -73.39 53.16 -20.09
N GLN A 12 -72.85 53.82 -19.05
CA GLN A 12 -71.47 53.59 -18.57
C GLN A 12 -71.27 52.20 -18.05
N ALA A 13 -72.21 51.64 -17.27
CA ALA A 13 -72.16 50.26 -16.78
C ALA A 13 -72.17 49.28 -17.97
N LEU A 14 -72.98 49.50 -18.97
CA LEU A 14 -73.03 48.66 -20.16
C LEU A 14 -71.71 48.72 -20.94
N LEU A 15 -71.15 49.91 -21.08
CA LEU A 15 -69.86 50.16 -21.79
C LEU A 15 -68.72 49.42 -21.02
N ILE A 16 -68.70 49.46 -19.71
CA ILE A 16 -67.70 48.72 -18.88
C ILE A 16 -67.87 47.19 -19.05
N ILE A 17 -69.09 46.69 -19.09
CA ILE A 17 -69.35 45.27 -19.31
C ILE A 17 -68.86 44.85 -20.72
N VAL A 18 -69.12 45.64 -21.74
CA VAL A 18 -68.65 45.38 -23.12
C VAL A 18 -67.12 45.38 -23.19
N LEU A 19 -66.48 46.39 -22.59
CA LEU A 19 -65.02 46.46 -22.52
C LEU A 19 -64.42 45.28 -21.78
N PHE A 20 -65.06 44.84 -20.69
CA PHE A 20 -64.60 43.65 -19.94
C PHE A 20 -64.72 42.37 -20.78
N TRP A 21 -65.80 42.21 -21.56
CA TRP A 21 -65.96 41.10 -22.48
C TRP A 21 -64.96 41.13 -23.63
N VAL A 22 -64.66 42.30 -24.21
CA VAL A 22 -63.65 42.48 -25.23
C VAL A 22 -62.28 42.13 -24.69
N LEU A 23 -61.98 42.51 -23.42
CA LEU A 23 -60.71 42.22 -22.79
C LEU A 23 -60.53 40.72 -22.49
N ILE A 24 -61.59 40.03 -22.07
CA ILE A 24 -61.57 38.58 -21.90
C ILE A 24 -61.37 37.84 -23.23
N PHE A 25 -62.05 38.26 -24.29
CA PHE A 25 -61.89 37.64 -25.61
C PHE A 25 -60.52 37.85 -26.19
N TYR A 26 -59.93 39.04 -26.11
CA TYR A 26 -58.58 39.33 -26.57
C TYR A 26 -57.53 38.62 -25.71
N SER A 27 -57.71 38.52 -24.40
CA SER A 27 -56.82 37.82 -23.50
C SER A 27 -56.84 36.33 -23.73
N LYS A 28 -57.95 35.75 -24.19
CA LYS A 28 -58.05 34.30 -24.47
C LYS A 28 -57.24 33.90 -25.68
N ASP A 29 -57.24 34.69 -26.74
CA ASP A 29 -56.42 34.41 -27.94
C ASP A 29 -54.92 34.57 -27.69
N GLU A 30 -54.53 35.51 -26.80
CA GLU A 30 -53.10 35.67 -26.40
C GLU A 30 -52.67 34.52 -25.48
N TYR A 31 -53.54 34.01 -24.61
CA TYR A 31 -53.25 32.91 -23.72
C TYR A 31 -53.13 31.56 -24.47
N GLU A 32 -53.99 31.31 -25.46
CA GLU A 32 -53.89 30.14 -26.34
C GLU A 32 -52.62 30.24 -27.25
N ALA A 33 -52.29 31.40 -27.72
CA ALA A 33 -51.02 31.62 -28.47
C ALA A 33 -49.78 31.46 -27.59
N TYR A 34 -49.87 31.73 -26.30
CA TYR A 34 -48.79 31.51 -25.31
C TYR A 34 -48.63 30.04 -24.97
N GLN A 35 -49.72 29.31 -24.80
CA GLN A 35 -49.71 27.86 -24.56
C GLN A 35 -49.20 27.10 -25.80
N ASN A 36 -49.65 27.44 -26.97
CA ASN A 36 -49.21 26.80 -28.23
C ASN A 36 -47.72 27.08 -28.53
N ARG A 37 -47.13 28.19 -28.07
CA ARG A 37 -45.69 28.45 -28.17
C ARG A 37 -44.87 27.62 -27.18
N HIS A 38 -45.46 27.15 -26.06
CA HIS A 38 -44.83 26.25 -25.08
C HIS A 38 -44.98 24.76 -25.45
N GLU A 39 -46.00 24.43 -26.30
CA GLU A 39 -46.17 23.05 -26.79
C GLU A 39 -45.29 22.71 -28.00
N ASP A 40 -44.74 23.68 -28.68
CA ASP A 40 -43.65 23.47 -29.67
C ASP A 40 -42.27 23.34 -29.00
N GLU A 41 -42.21 22.76 -27.80
CA GLU A 41 -40.95 22.23 -27.30
C GLU A 41 -40.51 21.14 -28.28
N ILE A 42 -39.48 21.45 -29.06
CA ILE A 42 -38.81 20.52 -29.99
C ILE A 42 -38.56 19.23 -29.19
N ALA A 43 -39.36 18.21 -29.42
CA ALA A 43 -39.21 16.92 -28.80
C ALA A 43 -37.77 16.42 -29.07
N SER A 44 -36.90 16.64 -28.09
CA SER A 44 -35.51 16.21 -28.23
C SER A 44 -35.52 14.71 -28.47
N PRO A 45 -34.88 14.22 -29.54
CA PRO A 45 -34.90 12.80 -29.86
C PRO A 45 -34.40 12.02 -28.69
N ASN A 46 -35.15 10.97 -28.29
CA ASN A 46 -34.70 10.08 -27.25
C ASN A 46 -33.47 9.33 -27.72
N ARG A 47 -32.32 9.66 -27.18
CA ARG A 47 -31.01 9.07 -27.50
C ARG A 47 -30.59 7.97 -26.56
N VAL A 48 -31.42 7.66 -25.55
CA VAL A 48 -31.13 6.68 -24.52
C VAL A 48 -31.94 5.44 -24.75
N ALA A 49 -31.27 4.31 -24.81
CA ALA A 49 -31.87 2.98 -24.86
C ALA A 49 -31.37 2.17 -23.64
N GLU A 50 -32.23 1.39 -23.05
CA GLU A 50 -31.84 0.46 -21.99
C GLU A 50 -31.59 -0.94 -22.60
N ASN A 51 -30.44 -1.51 -22.33
CA ASN A 51 -30.10 -2.86 -22.72
C ASN A 51 -29.45 -3.61 -21.56
N ASN A 52 -30.07 -4.70 -21.11
CA ASN A 52 -29.63 -5.53 -19.99
C ASN A 52 -29.33 -4.71 -18.70
N GLY A 53 -30.18 -3.74 -18.37
CA GLY A 53 -30.01 -2.89 -17.19
C GLY A 53 -28.88 -1.85 -17.29
N MET A 54 -28.33 -1.64 -18.48
CA MET A 54 -27.37 -0.57 -18.78
C MET A 54 -28.00 0.45 -19.69
N SER A 55 -27.88 1.72 -19.32
CA SER A 55 -28.27 2.83 -20.16
C SER A 55 -27.21 3.04 -21.25
N ILE A 56 -27.65 3.06 -22.50
CA ILE A 56 -26.82 3.28 -23.68
C ILE A 56 -27.22 4.59 -24.34
N VAL A 57 -26.28 5.53 -24.45
CA VAL A 57 -26.49 6.80 -25.16
C VAL A 57 -26.01 6.63 -26.60
N SER A 58 -26.87 6.90 -27.60
CA SER A 58 -26.53 6.84 -29.02
C SER A 58 -26.39 8.24 -29.60
N LEU A 59 -25.27 8.53 -30.25
CA LEU A 59 -24.98 9.84 -30.80
C LEU A 59 -24.44 9.73 -32.23
N SER A 60 -24.97 10.62 -33.12
CA SER A 60 -24.40 10.74 -34.47
C SER A 60 -23.01 11.40 -34.40
N ALA A 61 -22.19 11.20 -35.44
CA ALA A 61 -20.87 11.80 -35.54
C ALA A 61 -20.90 13.34 -35.48
N ALA A 62 -21.90 13.93 -36.12
CA ALA A 62 -22.11 15.40 -36.08
C ALA A 62 -22.41 15.89 -34.66
N THR A 63 -23.27 15.15 -33.92
CA THR A 63 -23.58 15.50 -32.53
C THR A 63 -22.36 15.39 -31.62
N GLN A 64 -21.55 14.34 -31.77
CA GLN A 64 -20.32 14.17 -31.01
C GLN A 64 -19.35 15.32 -31.25
N GLN A 65 -19.14 15.70 -32.50
CA GLN A 65 -18.25 16.81 -32.86
C GLN A 65 -18.73 18.15 -32.29
N ASN A 66 -20.02 18.45 -32.43
CA ASN A 66 -20.62 19.69 -31.89
C ASN A 66 -20.59 19.73 -30.35
N SER A 67 -20.66 18.58 -29.71
CA SER A 67 -20.62 18.46 -28.25
C SER A 67 -19.19 18.27 -27.67
N GLY A 68 -18.17 18.30 -28.52
CA GLY A 68 -16.77 18.14 -28.11
C GLY A 68 -16.47 16.80 -27.46
N ILE A 69 -17.20 15.73 -27.84
CA ILE A 69 -16.97 14.39 -27.31
C ILE A 69 -15.78 13.77 -28.02
N THR A 70 -14.74 13.47 -27.25
CA THR A 70 -13.55 12.78 -27.76
C THR A 70 -13.27 11.52 -26.99
N THR A 71 -12.76 10.51 -27.69
CA THR A 71 -12.39 9.22 -27.11
C THR A 71 -10.90 8.94 -27.25
N THR A 72 -10.34 8.18 -26.33
CA THR A 72 -8.98 7.63 -26.43
C THR A 72 -8.99 6.14 -26.10
N LYS A 73 -8.04 5.40 -26.64
CA LYS A 73 -7.86 3.99 -26.26
C LYS A 73 -7.29 3.91 -24.86
N VAL A 74 -7.79 2.96 -24.07
CA VAL A 74 -7.22 2.69 -22.75
C VAL A 74 -5.84 2.07 -22.89
N VAL A 75 -4.92 2.44 -21.99
CA VAL A 75 -3.55 1.94 -22.01
C VAL A 75 -3.44 0.72 -21.11
N SER A 76 -2.88 -0.38 -21.62
CA SER A 76 -2.59 -1.55 -20.79
C SER A 76 -1.55 -1.21 -19.73
N SER A 77 -1.76 -1.68 -18.51
CA SER A 77 -0.82 -1.51 -17.41
C SER A 77 -0.80 -2.76 -16.54
N THR A 78 0.36 -3.00 -15.95
CA THR A 78 0.51 -4.01 -14.91
C THR A 78 0.69 -3.29 -13.60
N PHE A 79 -0.16 -3.56 -12.64
CA PHE A 79 -0.04 -3.00 -11.30
C PHE A 79 0.41 -4.08 -10.33
N VAL A 80 1.54 -3.82 -9.68
CA VAL A 80 1.99 -4.58 -8.52
C VAL A 80 1.60 -3.74 -7.29
N GLY A 81 0.66 -4.24 -6.51
CA GLY A 81 0.22 -3.56 -5.29
C GLY A 81 1.42 -3.28 -4.38
N LYS A 82 1.60 -2.03 -3.97
CA LYS A 82 2.55 -1.68 -2.93
C LYS A 82 1.90 -1.92 -1.57
N LEU A 83 2.51 -2.79 -0.77
CA LEU A 83 2.11 -2.99 0.61
C LEU A 83 2.83 -1.96 1.47
N LYS A 84 2.07 -1.07 2.09
CA LYS A 84 2.60 -0.13 3.09
C LYS A 84 2.70 -0.84 4.43
N SER A 85 3.87 -0.77 5.04
CA SER A 85 4.12 -1.32 6.36
C SER A 85 4.97 -0.36 7.18
N THR A 86 5.04 -0.58 8.48
CA THR A 86 5.81 0.26 9.39
C THR A 86 6.88 -0.57 10.09
N GLY A 87 7.96 0.10 10.44
CA GLY A 87 9.04 -0.50 11.18
C GLY A 87 9.61 0.44 12.23
N THR A 88 10.49 -0.11 13.07
CA THR A 88 11.20 0.62 14.11
C THR A 88 12.68 0.27 14.06
N VAL A 89 13.53 1.28 14.20
CA VAL A 89 14.98 1.08 14.35
C VAL A 89 15.26 0.62 15.77
N ILE A 90 15.78 -0.61 15.92
CA ILE A 90 15.98 -1.23 17.23
C ILE A 90 17.43 -1.17 17.68
N ALA A 91 17.64 -1.17 19.01
CA ALA A 91 18.96 -1.24 19.62
C ALA A 91 19.55 -2.64 19.52
N ILE A 92 20.84 -2.73 19.26
CA ILE A 92 21.60 -4.00 19.17
C ILE A 92 22.66 -4.10 20.27
N ASP A 93 22.57 -3.30 21.34
CA ASP A 93 23.58 -3.26 22.40
C ASP A 93 23.76 -4.63 23.06
N ARG A 94 22.66 -5.38 23.27
CA ARG A 94 22.74 -6.76 23.81
C ARG A 94 23.44 -7.73 22.85
N LEU A 95 23.37 -7.49 21.55
CA LEU A 95 24.07 -8.32 20.56
C LEU A 95 25.59 -8.01 20.59
N ILE A 96 25.95 -6.75 20.77
CA ILE A 96 27.35 -6.31 20.93
C ILE A 96 27.95 -6.87 22.23
N GLU A 97 27.20 -6.78 23.33
CA GLU A 97 27.58 -7.35 24.63
C GLU A 97 27.77 -8.87 24.53
N ALA A 98 26.86 -9.58 23.87
CA ALA A 98 26.97 -11.03 23.66
C ALA A 98 28.24 -11.38 22.85
N LYS A 99 28.65 -10.57 21.86
CA LYS A 99 29.92 -10.75 21.13
C LYS A 99 31.13 -10.58 22.05
N ALA A 100 31.14 -9.59 22.92
CA ALA A 100 32.21 -9.37 23.88
C ALA A 100 32.32 -10.57 24.85
N ASN A 101 31.21 -11.02 25.42
CA ASN A 101 31.13 -12.18 26.32
C ASN A 101 31.60 -13.48 25.64
N TYR A 102 31.22 -13.63 24.34
CA TYR A 102 31.71 -14.80 23.56
C TYR A 102 33.21 -14.78 23.39
N LEU A 103 33.81 -13.64 23.03
CA LEU A 103 35.27 -13.52 22.86
C LEU A 103 36.01 -13.72 24.19
N GLN A 104 35.46 -13.22 25.29
CA GLN A 104 36.00 -13.46 26.63
C GLN A 104 35.98 -14.94 27.00
N ALA A 105 34.84 -15.61 26.87
CA ALA A 105 34.73 -17.05 27.17
C ALA A 105 35.65 -17.87 26.27
N LYS A 106 35.81 -17.53 24.99
CA LYS A 106 36.76 -18.20 24.08
C LYS A 106 38.22 -18.03 24.53
N SER A 107 38.58 -16.83 25.03
CA SER A 107 39.91 -16.57 25.60
C SER A 107 40.14 -17.37 26.90
N GLU A 108 39.15 -17.42 27.76
CA GLU A 108 39.23 -18.17 29.02
C GLU A 108 39.42 -19.68 28.76
N ILE A 109 38.69 -20.27 27.80
CA ILE A 109 38.87 -21.65 27.36
C ILE A 109 40.27 -21.84 26.80
N ALA A 110 40.80 -20.94 25.99
CA ALA A 110 42.13 -21.05 25.42
C ALA A 110 43.22 -21.03 26.51
N LEU A 111 43.10 -20.12 27.48
CA LEU A 111 44.01 -20.05 28.63
C LEU A 111 43.95 -21.31 29.51
N ALA A 112 42.73 -21.78 29.82
CA ALA A 112 42.54 -23.00 30.61
C ALA A 112 43.08 -24.25 29.88
N ASN A 113 42.93 -24.36 28.57
CA ASN A 113 43.50 -25.42 27.77
C ASN A 113 45.04 -25.40 27.81
N ALA A 114 45.67 -24.23 27.71
CA ALA A 114 47.11 -24.09 27.81
C ALA A 114 47.63 -24.49 29.19
N ALA A 115 46.96 -24.05 30.27
CA ALA A 115 47.26 -24.43 31.62
C ALA A 115 47.12 -25.97 31.84
N SER A 116 46.01 -26.55 31.37
CA SER A 116 45.73 -27.97 31.43
C SER A 116 46.80 -28.80 30.71
N GLY A 117 47.26 -28.34 29.55
CA GLY A 117 48.36 -28.97 28.81
C GLY A 117 49.66 -29.03 29.63
N ASN A 118 50.04 -27.91 30.26
CA ASN A 118 51.23 -27.83 31.12
C ASN A 118 51.11 -28.74 32.37
N ASN A 119 49.94 -28.67 33.04
CA ASN A 119 49.67 -29.47 34.23
C ASN A 119 49.64 -30.97 33.90
N LEU A 120 49.12 -31.35 32.75
CA LEU A 120 49.09 -32.73 32.29
C LEU A 120 50.51 -33.27 32.04
N GLN A 121 51.39 -32.48 31.39
CA GLN A 121 52.79 -32.84 31.21
C GLN A 121 53.51 -32.98 32.55
N GLN A 122 53.28 -32.09 33.49
CA GLN A 122 53.80 -32.12 34.85
C GLN A 122 53.34 -33.40 35.56
N TYR A 123 52.04 -33.68 35.54
CA TYR A 123 51.49 -34.91 36.14
C TYR A 123 52.11 -36.18 35.53
N GLN A 124 52.21 -36.25 34.20
CA GLN A 124 52.84 -37.38 33.50
C GLN A 124 54.26 -37.60 33.94
N ARG A 125 55.07 -36.53 34.01
CA ARG A 125 56.46 -36.58 34.47
C ARG A 125 56.59 -37.04 35.89
N LEU A 126 55.79 -36.49 36.85
CA LEU A 126 55.79 -36.87 38.24
C LEU A 126 55.34 -38.31 38.43
N LYS A 127 54.35 -38.77 37.68
CA LYS A 127 53.84 -40.11 37.67
C LYS A 127 54.94 -41.12 37.29
N THR A 128 55.66 -40.87 36.16
CA THR A 128 56.77 -41.74 35.73
C THR A 128 57.91 -41.82 36.78
N LEU A 129 58.32 -40.66 37.35
CA LEU A 129 59.36 -40.60 38.42
C LEU A 129 58.92 -41.29 39.69
N ASN A 130 57.67 -41.39 40.03
CA ASN A 130 57.16 -42.12 41.16
C ASN A 130 57.09 -43.60 40.88
N GLU A 131 56.78 -44.05 39.68
CA GLU A 131 56.69 -45.47 39.27
C GLU A 131 58.09 -46.11 39.16
N ASP A 132 59.10 -45.43 38.64
CA ASP A 132 60.43 -45.97 38.35
C ASP A 132 61.28 -46.20 39.67
N ASP A 133 61.36 -45.16 40.56
CA ASP A 133 62.25 -45.30 41.75
C ASP A 133 61.65 -44.64 43.00
N LYS A 134 60.37 -44.27 43.00
CA LYS A 134 59.70 -43.50 44.09
C LYS A 134 60.46 -42.23 44.54
N ASN A 135 61.22 -41.66 43.63
CA ASN A 135 61.95 -40.40 43.85
C ASN A 135 61.03 -39.20 44.09
N VAL A 136 59.72 -39.35 43.82
CA VAL A 136 58.70 -38.35 44.05
C VAL A 136 57.60 -38.98 44.93
N SER A 137 57.08 -38.24 45.90
CA SER A 137 56.01 -38.68 46.79
C SER A 137 54.67 -38.89 46.11
N ASP A 138 53.88 -39.89 46.53
CA ASP A 138 52.51 -40.11 46.06
C ASP A 138 51.65 -38.81 46.20
N ARG A 139 51.88 -38.03 47.21
CA ARG A 139 51.23 -36.75 47.43
C ARG A 139 51.48 -35.74 46.27
N ALA A 140 52.70 -35.65 45.82
CA ALA A 140 53.05 -34.73 44.71
C ALA A 140 52.35 -35.14 43.41
N VAL A 141 52.24 -36.46 43.15
CA VAL A 141 51.49 -37.02 42.01
C VAL A 141 49.98 -36.68 42.10
N GLN A 142 49.41 -36.88 43.34
CA GLN A 142 48.01 -36.55 43.58
C GLN A 142 47.73 -35.07 43.46
N GLU A 143 48.60 -34.20 43.96
CA GLU A 143 48.48 -32.74 43.80
C GLU A 143 48.50 -32.31 42.30
N ALA A 144 49.40 -32.90 41.52
CA ALA A 144 49.47 -32.65 40.08
C ALA A 144 48.20 -33.15 39.35
N LEU A 145 47.69 -34.32 39.72
CA LEU A 145 46.42 -34.85 39.17
C LEU A 145 45.24 -33.95 39.55
N ALA A 146 45.21 -33.47 40.78
CA ALA A 146 44.17 -32.54 41.24
C ALA A 146 44.19 -31.23 40.41
N ALA A 147 45.37 -30.70 40.09
CA ALA A 147 45.53 -29.55 39.22
C ALA A 147 44.97 -29.81 37.81
N VAL A 148 45.29 -30.95 37.20
CA VAL A 148 44.71 -31.35 35.87
C VAL A 148 43.20 -31.46 35.94
N ASN A 149 42.64 -32.05 36.98
CA ASN A 149 41.20 -32.20 37.14
C ASN A 149 40.51 -30.84 37.38
N SER A 150 41.17 -29.95 38.13
CA SER A 150 40.71 -28.58 38.32
C SER A 150 40.61 -27.82 36.98
N ASP A 151 41.64 -27.93 36.14
CA ASP A 151 41.65 -27.25 34.84
C ASP A 151 40.59 -27.83 33.88
N LYS A 152 40.41 -29.17 33.86
CA LYS A 152 39.33 -29.80 33.12
C LYS A 152 37.95 -29.29 33.55
N ALA A 153 37.76 -29.15 34.87
CA ALA A 153 36.50 -28.61 35.41
C ALA A 153 36.27 -27.13 34.98
N LYS A 154 37.32 -26.31 34.98
CA LYS A 154 37.25 -24.94 34.49
C LYS A 154 36.89 -24.87 33.01
N ILE A 155 37.52 -25.70 32.16
CA ILE A 155 37.22 -25.81 30.73
C ILE A 155 35.74 -26.19 30.54
N SER A 156 35.28 -27.24 31.19
CA SER A 156 33.89 -27.69 31.09
C SER A 156 32.89 -26.61 31.55
N ALA A 157 33.19 -25.89 32.61
CA ALA A 157 32.36 -24.77 33.09
C ALA A 157 32.28 -23.62 32.06
N ALA A 158 33.41 -23.22 31.46
CA ALA A 158 33.48 -22.21 30.44
C ALA A 158 32.76 -22.61 29.14
N GLU A 159 32.87 -23.90 28.76
CA GLU A 159 32.12 -24.43 27.59
C GLU A 159 30.62 -24.46 27.84
N LEU A 160 30.16 -24.84 29.03
CA LEU A 160 28.74 -24.74 29.41
C LEU A 160 28.24 -23.32 29.36
N GLN A 161 28.99 -22.36 29.89
CA GLN A 161 28.66 -20.95 29.86
C GLN A 161 28.56 -20.45 28.41
N LEU A 162 29.50 -20.86 27.53
CA LEU A 162 29.47 -20.52 26.11
C LEU A 162 28.23 -21.10 25.41
N ASN A 163 27.86 -22.32 25.68
CA ASN A 163 26.68 -22.99 25.12
C ASN A 163 25.38 -22.31 25.58
N ASN A 164 25.31 -21.93 26.86
CA ASN A 164 24.18 -21.17 27.40
C ASN A 164 24.05 -19.80 26.71
N LEU A 165 25.17 -19.09 26.53
CA LEU A 165 25.19 -17.82 25.79
C LEU A 165 24.71 -17.99 24.35
N LYS A 166 25.18 -19.03 23.65
CA LYS A 166 24.73 -19.34 22.28
C LYS A 166 23.23 -19.56 22.23
N SER A 167 22.69 -20.36 23.15
CA SER A 167 21.26 -20.67 23.22
C SER A 167 20.43 -19.40 23.51
N ALA A 168 20.85 -18.57 24.46
CA ALA A 168 20.16 -17.33 24.81
C ALA A 168 20.13 -16.34 23.65
N VAL A 169 21.25 -16.16 22.94
CA VAL A 169 21.31 -15.25 21.77
C VAL A 169 20.46 -15.78 20.62
N LYS A 170 20.47 -17.09 20.38
CA LYS A 170 19.65 -17.70 19.34
C LYS A 170 18.15 -17.56 19.61
N LEU A 171 17.72 -17.75 20.85
CA LEU A 171 16.32 -17.55 21.27
C LEU A 171 15.90 -16.08 21.12
N GLN A 172 16.76 -15.14 21.46
CA GLN A 172 16.42 -13.71 21.46
C GLN A 172 16.48 -13.10 20.06
N TRP A 173 17.42 -13.49 19.22
CA TRP A 173 17.72 -12.82 17.95
C TRP A 173 17.52 -13.70 16.72
N GLY A 174 17.32 -15.00 16.88
CA GLY A 174 17.22 -15.96 15.79
C GLY A 174 18.59 -16.40 15.26
N GLU A 175 18.60 -17.36 14.36
CA GLU A 175 19.81 -18.00 13.83
C GLU A 175 20.75 -17.03 13.11
N ALA A 176 20.20 -16.20 12.23
CA ALA A 176 21.01 -15.32 11.37
C ALA A 176 21.76 -14.24 12.16
N LEU A 177 21.11 -13.58 13.12
CA LEU A 177 21.77 -12.59 13.96
C LEU A 177 22.68 -13.22 15.00
N SER A 178 22.36 -14.40 15.52
CA SER A 178 23.24 -15.15 16.41
C SER A 178 24.54 -15.57 15.72
N SER A 179 24.50 -15.87 14.41
CA SER A 179 25.68 -16.19 13.63
C SER A 179 26.69 -15.04 13.58
N LEU A 180 26.22 -13.78 13.68
CA LEU A 180 27.10 -12.60 13.78
C LEU A 180 27.97 -12.63 15.03
N VAL A 181 27.41 -13.12 16.13
CA VAL A 181 28.11 -13.18 17.41
C VAL A 181 29.17 -14.28 17.39
N PHE A 182 28.83 -15.45 16.79
CA PHE A 182 29.61 -16.67 16.96
C PHE A 182 30.50 -17.04 15.77
N ASN A 183 30.29 -16.43 14.59
CA ASN A 183 31.12 -16.66 13.41
C ASN A 183 32.16 -15.54 13.19
N ASP A 184 33.40 -15.94 12.87
CA ASP A 184 34.45 -15.01 12.49
C ASP A 184 34.33 -14.52 11.03
N LYS A 185 33.65 -15.31 10.18
CA LYS A 185 33.36 -14.97 8.77
C LYS A 185 31.92 -14.46 8.64
N THR A 186 31.75 -13.18 8.83
CA THR A 186 30.43 -12.53 8.74
C THR A 186 30.28 -11.77 7.44
N ALA A 187 29.09 -11.82 6.83
CA ALA A 187 28.82 -11.01 5.65
C ALA A 187 29.02 -9.51 5.94
N PRO A 188 29.59 -8.71 5.01
CA PRO A 188 29.99 -7.31 5.27
C PRO A 188 28.85 -6.43 5.82
N HIS A 189 27.61 -6.62 5.33
CA HIS A 189 26.46 -5.85 5.77
C HIS A 189 26.08 -6.13 7.24
N LEU A 190 26.37 -7.36 7.73
CA LEU A 190 26.13 -7.73 9.12
C LEU A 190 27.28 -7.26 10.04
N ALA A 191 28.51 -7.30 9.54
CA ALA A 191 29.66 -6.72 10.27
C ALA A 191 29.47 -5.22 10.51
N ASN A 192 28.85 -4.51 9.55
CA ASN A 192 28.53 -3.09 9.68
C ASN A 192 27.51 -2.78 10.78
N LEU A 193 26.64 -3.72 11.15
CA LEU A 193 25.76 -3.56 12.31
C LEU A 193 26.58 -3.48 13.61
N LEU A 194 27.52 -4.39 13.82
CA LEU A 194 28.39 -4.39 15.01
C LEU A 194 29.26 -3.14 15.08
N ASN A 195 29.72 -2.63 13.94
CA ASN A 195 30.53 -1.41 13.84
C ASN A 195 29.69 -0.13 13.83
N ARG A 196 28.38 -0.20 14.01
CA ARG A 196 27.43 0.92 13.98
C ARG A 196 27.44 1.74 12.68
N LYS A 197 27.95 1.18 11.58
CA LYS A 197 27.79 1.76 10.23
C LYS A 197 26.40 1.56 9.67
N ASN A 198 25.73 0.47 10.10
CA ASN A 198 24.34 0.16 9.81
C ASN A 198 23.52 0.10 11.10
N VAL A 199 22.22 0.28 10.94
CA VAL A 199 21.22 0.05 11.99
C VAL A 199 20.36 -1.16 11.64
N LEU A 200 19.80 -1.80 12.67
CA LEU A 200 18.85 -2.90 12.52
C LEU A 200 17.43 -2.32 12.59
N VAL A 201 16.64 -2.62 11.57
CA VAL A 201 15.23 -2.18 11.48
C VAL A 201 14.34 -3.40 11.58
N GLN A 202 13.41 -3.37 12.50
CA GLN A 202 12.37 -4.35 12.66
C GLN A 202 11.12 -3.88 11.94
N VAL A 203 10.63 -4.65 10.96
CA VAL A 203 9.47 -4.28 10.13
C VAL A 203 8.41 -5.37 10.25
N SER A 204 7.17 -4.97 10.50
CA SER A 204 6.02 -5.87 10.64
C SER A 204 5.16 -5.85 9.38
N PHE A 205 4.83 -7.03 8.88
CA PHE A 205 4.00 -7.24 7.69
C PHE A 205 2.78 -8.11 8.03
N PRO A 206 1.70 -8.05 7.24
CA PRO A 206 0.57 -8.96 7.38
C PRO A 206 0.99 -10.44 7.36
N LEU A 207 0.19 -11.31 7.98
CA LEU A 207 0.49 -12.76 8.08
C LEU A 207 0.68 -13.45 6.72
N GLU A 208 -0.02 -12.97 5.69
CA GLU A 208 0.02 -13.51 4.34
C GLU A 208 1.30 -13.12 3.59
N PHE A 209 2.06 -12.17 4.11
CA PHE A 209 3.28 -11.72 3.44
C PHE A 209 4.31 -12.85 3.36
N PRO A 210 4.84 -13.15 2.17
CA PRO A 210 5.84 -14.21 2.00
C PRO A 210 7.15 -13.81 2.67
N THR A 211 7.87 -14.81 3.20
CA THR A 211 9.20 -14.58 3.75
C THR A 211 10.14 -14.05 2.65
N PRO A 212 10.77 -12.89 2.83
CA PRO A 212 11.68 -12.33 1.85
C PRO A 212 12.87 -13.25 1.59
N LYS A 213 13.41 -13.18 0.38
CA LYS A 213 14.65 -13.90 0.05
C LYS A 213 15.84 -13.19 0.70
N LEU A 214 16.82 -13.97 1.15
CA LEU A 214 18.04 -13.41 1.72
C LEU A 214 18.69 -12.42 0.74
N GLY A 215 19.04 -11.22 1.24
CA GLY A 215 19.61 -10.15 0.45
C GLY A 215 18.61 -9.32 -0.37
N SER A 216 17.32 -9.61 -0.30
CA SER A 216 16.29 -8.74 -0.92
C SER A 216 16.31 -7.35 -0.30
N ALA A 217 16.07 -6.34 -1.13
CA ALA A 217 16.07 -4.95 -0.69
C ALA A 217 14.66 -4.45 -0.42
N LEU A 218 14.58 -3.55 0.55
CA LEU A 218 13.38 -2.85 0.96
C LEU A 218 13.66 -1.35 0.98
N SER A 219 12.70 -0.54 0.56
CA SER A 219 12.78 0.91 0.62
C SER A 219 12.18 1.40 1.92
N LEU A 220 12.94 2.14 2.73
CA LEU A 220 12.52 2.73 3.99
C LEU A 220 12.50 4.25 3.88
N SER A 221 11.51 4.88 4.49
CA SER A 221 11.45 6.33 4.65
C SER A 221 11.14 6.65 6.11
N PRO A 222 11.90 7.52 6.78
CA PRO A 222 11.56 7.98 8.12
C PRO A 222 10.17 8.60 8.13
N VAL A 223 9.41 8.41 9.21
CA VAL A 223 8.09 9.01 9.35
C VAL A 223 8.20 10.52 9.40
N ASN A 224 7.37 11.25 8.64
CA ASN A 224 7.32 12.71 8.57
C ASN A 224 8.53 13.39 7.87
N THR A 225 9.27 12.68 7.04
CA THR A 225 10.30 13.29 6.19
C THR A 225 9.98 13.02 4.71
N SER A 226 10.35 14.00 3.87
CA SER A 226 10.33 13.86 2.40
C SER A 226 11.67 13.36 1.86
N ASP A 227 12.52 12.82 2.73
CA ASP A 227 13.86 12.40 2.39
C ASP A 227 13.85 11.21 1.41
N ALA A 228 14.96 11.08 0.69
CA ALA A 228 15.17 10.00 -0.25
C ALA A 228 15.01 8.63 0.43
N ALA A 229 14.37 7.71 -0.27
CA ALA A 229 14.17 6.36 0.21
C ALA A 229 15.49 5.65 0.53
N ILE A 230 15.61 5.14 1.75
CA ILE A 230 16.80 4.45 2.25
C ILE A 230 16.67 2.97 1.92
N LYS A 231 17.69 2.42 1.24
CA LYS A 231 17.73 0.99 0.91
C LYS A 231 18.12 0.17 2.14
N ALA A 232 17.23 -0.72 2.57
CA ALA A 232 17.49 -1.72 3.62
C ALA A 232 17.58 -3.12 3.02
N ILE A 233 18.41 -3.97 3.58
CA ILE A 233 18.66 -5.34 3.10
C ILE A 233 18.08 -6.31 4.13
N TYR A 234 17.30 -7.27 3.67
CA TYR A 234 16.72 -8.33 4.50
C TYR A 234 17.81 -9.18 5.17
N VAL A 235 17.65 -9.40 6.47
CA VAL A 235 18.58 -10.17 7.30
C VAL A 235 17.98 -11.52 7.69
N SER A 236 16.83 -11.50 8.36
CA SER A 236 16.17 -12.72 8.84
C SER A 236 14.73 -12.48 9.32
N PRO A 237 13.94 -13.54 9.56
CA PRO A 237 12.77 -13.42 10.40
C PRO A 237 13.17 -12.95 11.80
N ALA A 238 12.33 -12.14 12.44
CA ALA A 238 12.50 -11.77 13.83
C ALA A 238 12.10 -12.95 14.74
N ALA A 239 12.85 -13.13 15.82
CA ALA A 239 12.53 -14.17 16.82
C ALA A 239 11.24 -13.83 17.58
N HIS A 240 10.90 -12.55 17.71
CA HIS A 240 9.72 -12.05 18.38
C HIS A 240 8.97 -11.08 17.47
N SER A 241 7.64 -11.11 17.54
CA SER A 241 6.81 -10.08 16.89
C SER A 241 6.92 -8.76 17.64
N ASP A 242 6.74 -7.66 16.93
CA ASP A 242 6.61 -6.35 17.57
C ASP A 242 5.37 -6.34 18.47
N ALA A 243 5.48 -5.76 19.65
CA ALA A 243 4.39 -5.68 20.62
C ALA A 243 3.12 -5.00 20.06
N ASN A 244 3.28 -4.13 19.06
CA ASN A 244 2.20 -3.42 18.37
C ASN A 244 1.95 -3.95 16.95
N GLY A 245 2.61 -5.05 16.53
CA GLY A 245 2.55 -5.58 15.17
C GLY A 245 1.63 -6.79 15.06
N TYR A 246 0.64 -6.68 14.19
CA TYR A 246 -0.19 -7.82 13.79
C TYR A 246 0.44 -8.47 12.56
N GLY A 247 1.17 -9.58 12.75
CA GLY A 247 1.68 -10.36 11.63
C GLY A 247 3.10 -10.86 11.76
N LYS A 248 3.77 -11.03 10.63
CA LYS A 248 5.16 -11.50 10.56
C LYS A 248 6.13 -10.33 10.67
N THR A 249 7.12 -10.50 11.52
CA THR A 249 8.15 -9.49 11.73
C THR A 249 9.49 -9.96 11.16
N PHE A 250 10.17 -9.03 10.47
CA PHE A 250 11.45 -9.30 9.81
C PHE A 250 12.49 -8.25 10.18
N TYR A 251 13.75 -8.67 10.19
CA TYR A 251 14.89 -7.78 10.40
C TYR A 251 15.52 -7.37 9.07
N TYR A 252 15.81 -6.08 8.98
CA TYR A 252 16.52 -5.46 7.86
C TYR A 252 17.71 -4.66 8.36
N SER A 253 18.79 -4.63 7.57
CA SER A 253 19.96 -3.80 7.84
C SER A 253 19.94 -2.59 6.90
N ALA A 254 20.02 -1.39 7.44
CA ALA A 254 20.03 -0.13 6.70
C ALA A 254 21.23 0.76 7.12
N PRO A 255 21.74 1.65 6.24
CA PRO A 255 22.77 2.61 6.61
C PRO A 255 22.36 3.51 7.78
N ALA A 256 23.29 3.79 8.69
CA ALA A 256 23.03 4.56 9.91
C ALA A 256 23.01 6.10 9.70
N GLU A 257 23.31 6.58 8.46
CA GLU A 257 23.50 8.00 8.17
C GLU A 257 22.29 8.87 8.59
N SER A 258 21.09 8.44 8.18
CA SER A 258 19.82 9.17 8.43
C SER A 258 18.94 8.50 9.50
N LEU A 259 19.31 7.34 10.01
CA LEU A 259 18.49 6.56 10.94
C LEU A 259 19.12 6.53 12.33
N ARG A 260 18.27 6.68 13.36
CA ARG A 260 18.65 6.58 14.79
C ARG A 260 17.80 5.55 15.50
N ILE A 261 18.34 4.93 16.51
CA ILE A 261 17.62 3.97 17.37
C ILE A 261 16.36 4.61 17.92
N GLY A 262 15.24 3.90 17.86
CA GLY A 262 13.92 4.38 18.28
C GLY A 262 13.12 5.08 17.18
N MET A 263 13.73 5.45 16.05
CA MET A 263 13.00 6.05 14.93
C MET A 263 12.01 5.07 14.32
N ARG A 264 10.83 5.56 13.95
CA ARG A 264 9.85 4.84 13.13
C ARG A 264 10.09 5.12 11.66
N VAL A 265 9.91 4.09 10.86
CA VAL A 265 10.04 4.14 9.41
C VAL A 265 8.81 3.58 8.73
N ASN A 266 8.46 4.14 7.59
CA ASN A 266 7.49 3.58 6.67
C ASN A 266 8.23 2.79 5.59
N THR A 267 7.59 1.78 5.05
CA THR A 267 8.13 1.00 3.96
C THR A 267 7.07 0.72 2.92
N ASP A 268 7.46 0.86 1.65
CA ASP A 268 6.69 0.44 0.51
C ASP A 268 7.35 -0.80 -0.09
N VAL A 269 6.68 -1.93 0.00
CA VAL A 269 7.15 -3.19 -0.59
C VAL A 269 6.24 -3.55 -1.74
N ASP A 270 6.84 -3.91 -2.86
CA ASP A 270 6.08 -4.62 -3.88
C ASP A 270 5.56 -5.91 -3.24
N ALA A 271 4.25 -6.12 -3.28
CA ALA A 271 3.63 -7.33 -2.74
C ALA A 271 4.20 -8.54 -3.50
N SER A 272 5.39 -8.97 -3.10
CA SER A 272 6.13 -10.07 -3.72
C SER A 272 5.34 -11.36 -3.53
N GLY A 273 4.75 -11.83 -4.61
CA GLY A 273 3.83 -12.97 -4.65
C GLY A 273 2.44 -12.60 -5.16
N SER A 274 2.04 -11.36 -5.18
CA SER A 274 0.91 -10.92 -5.99
C SER A 274 1.29 -11.08 -7.45
N LYS A 275 0.59 -11.94 -8.17
CA LYS A 275 0.64 -11.95 -9.64
C LYS A 275 0.44 -10.50 -10.07
N ALA A 276 1.34 -10.00 -10.92
CA ALA A 276 1.13 -8.69 -11.55
C ALA A 276 -0.30 -8.67 -12.10
N ASN A 277 -1.11 -7.82 -11.55
CA ASN A 277 -2.49 -7.70 -11.97
C ASN A 277 -2.51 -6.96 -13.31
N ASN A 278 -2.88 -7.65 -14.35
CA ASN A 278 -3.06 -7.04 -15.66
C ASN A 278 -4.36 -6.22 -15.65
N GLY A 279 -4.29 -5.02 -16.14
CA GLY A 279 -5.42 -4.12 -16.22
C GLY A 279 -5.16 -2.98 -17.20
N VAL A 280 -5.94 -1.93 -17.09
CA VAL A 280 -5.83 -0.73 -17.91
C VAL A 280 -5.79 0.51 -17.03
N VAL A 281 -5.19 1.57 -17.53
CA VAL A 281 -5.22 2.89 -16.91
C VAL A 281 -6.33 3.71 -17.57
N ILE A 282 -7.26 4.19 -16.76
CA ILE A 282 -8.31 5.13 -17.16
C ILE A 282 -7.84 6.54 -16.85
N PRO A 283 -7.70 7.42 -17.83
CA PRO A 283 -7.25 8.80 -17.62
C PRO A 283 -8.16 9.56 -16.65
N ASN A 284 -7.61 10.44 -15.82
CA ASN A 284 -8.38 11.26 -14.89
C ASN A 284 -9.47 12.07 -15.57
N GLN A 285 -9.22 12.54 -16.79
CA GLN A 285 -10.16 13.31 -17.62
C GLN A 285 -11.41 12.50 -18.02
N ALA A 286 -11.32 11.15 -17.99
CA ALA A 286 -12.44 10.28 -18.35
C ALA A 286 -13.40 10.02 -17.19
N LEU A 287 -13.04 10.41 -15.94
CA LEU A 287 -13.85 10.15 -14.77
C LEU A 287 -15.02 11.14 -14.65
N VAL A 288 -16.18 10.57 -14.36
CA VAL A 288 -17.40 11.29 -14.02
C VAL A 288 -17.88 10.81 -12.66
N TRP A 289 -18.16 11.75 -11.77
CA TRP A 289 -18.67 11.45 -10.43
C TRP A 289 -20.20 11.57 -10.40
N TYR A 290 -20.86 10.50 -10.04
CA TYR A 290 -22.31 10.45 -9.92
C TYR A 290 -22.76 9.47 -8.84
N GLY A 291 -23.69 9.90 -7.99
CA GLY A 291 -24.21 9.05 -6.90
C GLY A 291 -23.15 8.57 -5.90
N GLY A 292 -22.10 9.38 -5.67
CA GLY A 292 -20.99 9.03 -4.76
C GLY A 292 -20.03 7.98 -5.32
N LYS A 293 -20.12 7.66 -6.61
CA LYS A 293 -19.24 6.69 -7.29
C LYS A 293 -18.58 7.32 -8.51
N SER A 294 -17.43 6.79 -8.88
CA SER A 294 -16.69 7.14 -10.10
C SER A 294 -17.13 6.27 -11.26
N TRP A 295 -17.32 6.88 -12.41
CA TRP A 295 -17.78 6.24 -13.65
C TRP A 295 -16.94 6.71 -14.83
N ALA A 296 -16.89 5.92 -15.90
CA ALA A 296 -16.39 6.34 -17.20
C ALA A 296 -17.28 5.80 -18.31
N TYR A 297 -17.41 6.58 -19.39
CA TYR A 297 -18.16 6.18 -20.59
C TYR A 297 -17.23 5.51 -21.58
N PHE A 298 -17.65 4.32 -22.02
CA PHE A 298 -16.93 3.53 -23.02
C PHE A 298 -17.73 3.51 -24.32
N LYS A 299 -17.00 3.68 -25.41
CA LYS A 299 -17.56 3.55 -26.75
C LYS A 299 -17.85 2.06 -27.02
N LEU A 300 -19.04 1.79 -27.52
CA LEU A 300 -19.51 0.48 -27.97
C LEU A 300 -19.53 0.42 -29.50
N ALA A 301 -19.98 -0.73 -30.03
CA ALA A 301 -20.25 -0.87 -31.47
C ALA A 301 -21.35 0.10 -31.90
N LYS A 302 -21.32 0.49 -33.17
CA LYS A 302 -22.37 1.35 -33.76
C LYS A 302 -23.71 0.63 -33.76
N ASN A 303 -24.78 1.42 -33.61
CA ASN A 303 -26.12 0.91 -33.75
C ASN A 303 -26.46 0.65 -35.27
N LYS A 304 -27.64 0.17 -35.53
CA LYS A 304 -28.12 -0.13 -36.92
C LYS A 304 -28.23 1.13 -37.79
N GLN A 305 -28.32 2.32 -37.17
CA GLN A 305 -28.40 3.63 -37.83
C GLN A 305 -27.00 4.23 -38.08
N GLY A 306 -25.93 3.53 -37.70
CA GLY A 306 -24.55 3.99 -37.87
C GLY A 306 -24.07 4.99 -36.79
N GLU A 307 -24.83 5.20 -35.72
CA GLU A 307 -24.45 6.06 -34.61
C GLU A 307 -23.55 5.33 -33.60
N ASP A 308 -22.63 6.06 -33.03
CA ASP A 308 -21.77 5.55 -31.96
C ASP A 308 -22.56 5.44 -30.66
N GLN A 309 -22.39 4.33 -29.98
CA GLN A 309 -23.03 4.04 -28.72
C GLN A 309 -22.04 4.19 -27.53
N PHE A 310 -22.52 4.73 -26.45
CA PHE A 310 -21.74 4.94 -25.23
C PHE A 310 -22.47 4.35 -24.04
N ALA A 311 -21.75 3.58 -23.21
CA ALA A 311 -22.28 3.05 -21.95
C ALA A 311 -21.31 3.36 -20.82
N ARG A 312 -21.86 3.77 -19.69
CA ARG A 312 -21.04 3.99 -18.50
C ARG A 312 -20.74 2.68 -17.78
N LYS A 313 -19.55 2.63 -17.20
CA LYS A 313 -19.12 1.56 -16.27
C LYS A 313 -18.58 2.17 -15.00
N PRO A 314 -18.77 1.49 -13.85
CA PRO A 314 -18.13 1.91 -12.61
C PRO A 314 -16.62 1.73 -12.74
N ILE A 315 -15.88 2.72 -12.24
CA ILE A 315 -14.42 2.75 -12.22
C ILE A 315 -13.95 2.71 -10.77
N ASN A 316 -12.96 1.88 -10.49
CA ASN A 316 -12.30 1.93 -9.19
C ASN A 316 -11.27 3.07 -9.22
N ALA A 317 -11.43 4.03 -8.30
CA ALA A 317 -10.53 5.17 -8.13
C ALA A 317 -9.67 5.03 -6.86
N ASP A 318 -9.28 3.80 -6.48
CA ASP A 318 -8.44 3.54 -5.30
C ASP A 318 -6.94 3.56 -5.64
N ILE A 319 -6.59 3.20 -6.88
CA ILE A 319 -5.20 3.03 -7.31
C ILE A 319 -4.88 4.03 -8.40
N GLU A 320 -4.20 5.12 -8.02
CA GLU A 320 -3.69 6.11 -8.96
C GLU A 320 -2.35 5.63 -9.54
N VAL A 321 -2.21 5.74 -10.85
CA VAL A 321 -0.99 5.38 -11.58
C VAL A 321 -0.56 6.58 -12.41
N ALA A 322 0.68 7.04 -12.18
CA ALA A 322 1.31 8.04 -13.04
C ALA A 322 1.70 7.38 -14.36
N SER A 323 1.20 7.90 -15.47
CA SER A 323 1.53 7.45 -16.83
C SER A 323 2.07 8.62 -17.64
N GLY A 324 3.38 8.85 -17.57
CA GLY A 324 4.01 9.99 -18.26
C GLY A 324 3.50 11.35 -17.76
N ALA A 325 2.98 12.18 -18.66
CA ALA A 325 2.41 13.50 -18.34
C ALA A 325 0.99 13.41 -17.75
N ASP A 326 0.30 12.29 -17.91
CA ASP A 326 -1.08 12.08 -17.46
C ASP A 326 -1.11 11.10 -16.28
N SER A 327 -1.93 11.40 -15.28
CA SER A 327 -2.28 10.45 -14.22
C SER A 327 -3.61 9.79 -14.55
N GLY A 328 -3.79 8.56 -14.06
CA GLY A 328 -5.00 7.80 -14.28
C GLY A 328 -5.22 6.74 -13.21
N TRP A 329 -6.31 6.02 -13.31
CA TRP A 329 -6.74 5.04 -12.34
C TRP A 329 -6.62 3.62 -12.90
N PHE A 330 -5.92 2.75 -12.18
CA PHE A 330 -5.79 1.35 -12.58
C PHE A 330 -7.08 0.59 -12.35
N ASN A 331 -7.55 -0.10 -13.39
CA ASN A 331 -8.75 -0.91 -13.35
C ASN A 331 -8.54 -2.27 -14.01
N GLN A 332 -9.13 -3.30 -13.40
CA GLN A 332 -9.15 -4.67 -13.93
C GLN A 332 -10.45 -4.97 -14.66
N GLY A 333 -10.46 -6.01 -15.50
CA GLY A 333 -11.67 -6.47 -16.17
C GLY A 333 -12.18 -5.57 -17.30
N ILE A 334 -11.37 -4.59 -17.73
CA ILE A 334 -11.65 -3.74 -18.89
C ILE A 334 -10.74 -4.18 -20.03
N ASP A 335 -11.33 -4.36 -21.22
CA ASP A 335 -10.60 -4.76 -22.43
C ASP A 335 -9.71 -3.61 -22.92
N VAL A 336 -8.46 -3.91 -23.23
CA VAL A 336 -7.43 -2.97 -23.73
C VAL A 336 -7.80 -2.32 -25.07
N GLN A 337 -8.66 -2.96 -25.86
CA GLN A 337 -9.10 -2.43 -27.16
C GLN A 337 -10.22 -1.38 -27.06
N ARG A 338 -10.76 -1.16 -25.86
CA ARG A 338 -11.87 -0.24 -25.69
C ARG A 338 -11.40 1.23 -25.70
N GLU A 339 -12.27 2.06 -26.27
CA GLU A 339 -12.12 3.51 -26.21
C GLU A 339 -12.94 4.08 -25.06
N VAL A 340 -12.34 4.98 -24.30
CA VAL A 340 -12.96 5.71 -23.19
C VAL A 340 -13.12 7.18 -23.58
N VAL A 341 -14.23 7.79 -23.17
CA VAL A 341 -14.51 9.21 -23.41
C VAL A 341 -13.65 10.03 -22.45
N VAL A 342 -12.81 10.91 -22.99
CA VAL A 342 -11.93 11.80 -22.22
C VAL A 342 -12.41 13.26 -22.21
N SER A 343 -13.30 13.64 -23.14
CA SER A 343 -13.95 14.93 -23.16
C SER A 343 -15.44 14.77 -23.43
N GLY A 344 -16.29 15.59 -22.84
CA GLY A 344 -17.74 15.55 -22.99
C GLY A 344 -18.46 14.45 -22.23
N ALA A 345 -17.81 13.74 -21.31
CA ALA A 345 -18.42 12.68 -20.50
C ALA A 345 -19.59 13.17 -19.61
N GLN A 346 -19.54 14.41 -19.13
CA GLN A 346 -20.64 15.06 -18.39
C GLN A 346 -21.88 15.29 -19.25
N LEU A 347 -21.68 15.58 -20.54
CA LEU A 347 -22.81 15.72 -21.47
C LEU A 347 -23.52 14.40 -21.70
N LEU A 348 -22.76 13.30 -21.79
CA LEU A 348 -23.34 11.96 -21.85
C LEU A 348 -24.14 11.63 -20.62
N LEU A 349 -23.66 12.01 -19.43
CA LEU A 349 -24.38 11.84 -18.18
C LEU A 349 -25.69 12.63 -18.18
N SER A 350 -25.66 13.89 -18.64
CA SER A 350 -26.84 14.74 -18.76
C SER A 350 -27.87 14.16 -19.71
N GLU A 351 -27.46 13.68 -20.90
CA GLU A 351 -28.36 13.04 -21.85
C GLU A 351 -28.95 11.73 -21.30
N GLU A 352 -28.17 10.94 -20.55
CA GLU A 352 -28.63 9.69 -19.93
C GLU A 352 -29.79 9.92 -18.95
N PHE A 353 -29.73 11.01 -18.17
CA PHE A 353 -30.74 11.31 -17.14
C PHE A 353 -31.82 12.32 -17.60
N LYS A 354 -31.72 12.82 -18.80
CA LYS A 354 -32.68 13.82 -19.32
C LYS A 354 -34.14 13.39 -19.25
N ASN A 355 -34.41 12.11 -19.51
CA ASN A 355 -35.78 11.58 -19.50
C ASN A 355 -36.28 11.26 -18.06
N GLN A 356 -35.37 11.09 -17.08
CA GLN A 356 -35.79 10.88 -15.69
C GLN A 356 -36.26 12.17 -15.04
N ILE A 357 -35.67 13.32 -15.42
CA ILE A 357 -36.06 14.62 -14.89
C ILE A 357 -37.43 15.06 -15.45
N LYS A 358 -37.81 14.65 -16.67
CA LYS A 358 -39.12 14.95 -17.25
C LYS A 358 -40.29 14.22 -16.58
N ASN A 359 -40.05 13.04 -16.01
CA ASN A 359 -41.10 12.26 -15.36
C ASN A 359 -41.46 12.74 -13.94
N GLU A 360 -40.59 13.51 -13.29
CA GLU A 360 -40.87 14.06 -11.95
C GLU A 360 -41.72 15.36 -12.00
N ASN A 361 -41.78 16.03 -13.14
CA ASN A 361 -42.56 17.26 -13.34
C ASN A 361 -43.86 17.05 -14.14
N GLY A 362 -44.26 15.83 -14.37
CA GLY A 362 -45.38 15.44 -15.25
C GLY A 362 -46.59 14.86 -14.53
N ASP A 363 -46.91 15.32 -13.27
CA ASP A 363 -48.20 15.11 -12.59
C ASP A 363 -48.89 16.45 -12.36
#